data_9f8aab36927263e2070bce0c9a552a6f
#
_entry.id   9f8aab36927263e2070bce0c9a552a6f
#
_cell.length_a   1.000
_cell.length_b   1.000
_cell.length_c   1.000
_cell.angle_alpha   90.00
_cell.angle_beta   90.00
_cell.angle_gamma   90.00
#
_symmetry.space_group_name_H-M   'P 1'
#
loop_
_entity.id
_entity.type
_entity.pdbx_description
1 polymer ?
#
loop_
_entity_poly.entity_id
_entity_poly.type
_entity_poly.pdbx_seq_one_letter_code
_entity_poly.pdbx_strand_id
1 'polypeptide(L)' 'MKNVSNARRTAKGVTTKPLGVRLAPDEVKEIEAFAAEQERSRAWFLRFLILRGLADYKRKLAAKPTH' A
#
# COMPACT_ATOMS: atom_id res chain seq x y z
N MET A 1 -19.83 18.04 -5.82
CA MET A 1 -19.45 17.50 -5.62
C MET A 1 -18.92 17.01 -5.42
N LYS A 2 -18.81 17.08 -5.50
CA LYS A 2 -18.25 16.52 -5.32
C LYS A 2 -17.84 15.77 -5.07
N ASN A 3 -17.79 15.63 -5.14
CA ASN A 3 -17.33 14.79 -4.83
C ASN A 3 -17.04 13.97 -5.03
N VAL A 4 -17.15 14.22 -5.46
CA VAL A 4 -16.87 13.42 -5.57
C VAL A 4 -16.21 12.70 -5.59
N SER A 5 -15.98 12.81 -5.57
CA SER A 5 -15.30 12.13 -5.46
C SER A 5 -15.04 11.35 -5.08
N ASN A 6 -15.21 11.50 -4.96
CA ASN A 6 -14.98 10.66 -4.51
C ASN A 6 -15.19 9.67 -4.57
N ALA A 7 -15.41 10.01 -4.77
CA ALA A 7 -15.74 8.88 -4.79
C ALA A 7 -15.23 7.87 -5.50
N ARG A 8 -14.79 7.75 -5.71
CA ARG A 8 -14.39 6.99 -6.05
C ARG A 8 -13.91 6.19 -5.94
N ARG A 9 -13.64 6.02 -6.20
CA ARG A 9 -13.16 5.27 -6.04
C ARG A 9 -13.16 4.01 -5.67
N THR A 10 -13.41 3.62 -5.33
CA THR A 10 -13.28 2.32 -4.79
C THR A 10 -14.16 1.36 -5.52
N ALA A 11 -13.83 0.09 -5.44
CA ALA A 11 -14.66 -0.93 -6.02
C ALA A 11 -15.97 -0.99 -5.28
N LYS A 12 -16.97 -1.50 -5.91
CA LYS A 12 -18.25 -1.59 -5.32
C LYS A 12 -18.24 -2.40 -4.06
N GLY A 13 -18.86 -1.90 -3.04
CA GLY A 13 -18.95 -2.57 -1.79
C GLY A 13 -17.66 -2.61 -0.99
N VAL A 14 -16.64 -1.95 -1.50
CA VAL A 14 -15.35 -1.91 -0.83
C VAL A 14 -15.07 -0.50 -0.37
N THR A 15 -14.79 -0.34 0.89
CA THR A 15 -14.39 0.94 1.42
C THR A 15 -12.95 0.86 1.85
N THR A 16 -12.25 1.96 1.75
CA THR A 16 -10.88 2.02 2.19
C THR A 16 -10.79 2.76 3.51
N LYS A 17 -9.80 2.42 4.28
CA LYS A 17 -9.56 3.08 5.54
C LYS A 17 -8.13 3.55 5.58
N PRO A 18 -7.89 4.76 6.05
CA PRO A 18 -6.52 5.22 6.20
C PRO A 18 -5.86 4.55 7.39
N LEU A 19 -4.62 4.16 7.22
CA LEU A 19 -3.83 3.59 8.29
C LEU A 19 -2.55 4.39 8.40
N GLY A 20 -2.15 4.70 9.61
CA GLY A 20 -0.93 5.45 9.82
C GLY A 20 0.22 4.52 10.09
N VAL A 21 1.37 4.84 9.55
CA VAL A 21 2.60 4.10 9.77
C VAL A 21 3.70 5.08 10.02
N ARG A 22 4.61 4.74 10.91
CA ARG A 22 5.76 5.58 11.17
C ARG A 22 6.98 4.93 10.54
N LEU A 23 7.72 5.74 9.81
CA LEU A 23 8.92 5.28 9.13
C LEU A 23 10.06 6.22 9.45
N ALA A 24 11.28 5.71 9.37
CA ALA A 24 12.45 6.54 9.57
C ALA A 24 12.60 7.50 8.38
N PRO A 25 13.22 8.66 8.58
CA PRO A 25 13.35 9.63 7.50
C PRO A 25 14.02 9.08 6.25
N ASP A 26 15.03 8.24 6.40
CA ASP A 26 15.70 7.67 5.23
C ASP A 26 14.82 6.65 4.53
N GLU A 27 13.96 5.97 5.28
CA GLU A 27 13.00 5.06 4.67
C GLU A 27 11.98 5.83 3.85
N VAL A 28 11.53 6.97 4.36
CA VAL A 28 10.60 7.80 3.63
C VAL A 28 11.23 8.30 2.33
N LYS A 29 12.49 8.74 2.41
CA LYS A 29 13.17 9.23 1.23
C LYS A 29 13.31 8.15 0.17
N GLU A 30 13.63 6.96 0.59
CA GLU A 30 13.79 5.85 -0.31
C GLU A 30 12.50 5.52 -1.02
N ILE A 31 11.41 5.50 -0.25
CA ILE A 31 10.11 5.22 -0.80
C ILE A 31 9.70 6.30 -1.80
N GLU A 32 9.94 7.55 -1.45
CA GLU A 32 9.59 8.65 -2.34
C GLU A 32 10.38 8.60 -3.63
N ALA A 33 11.66 8.22 -3.54
CA ALA A 33 12.48 8.13 -4.72
C ALA A 33 11.98 7.03 -5.67
N PHE A 34 11.62 5.89 -5.13
CA PHE A 34 11.13 4.81 -5.95
C PHE A 34 9.74 5.12 -6.51
N ALA A 35 8.92 5.80 -5.73
CA ALA A 35 7.61 6.19 -6.23
C ALA A 35 7.76 7.13 -7.42
N ALA A 36 8.70 8.07 -7.32
CA ALA A 36 8.95 9.00 -8.40
C ALA A 36 9.44 8.27 -9.64
N GLU A 37 10.29 7.27 -9.47
CA GLU A 37 10.77 6.47 -10.59
C GLU A 37 9.63 5.79 -11.33
N GLN A 38 8.64 5.36 -10.57
CA GLN A 38 7.48 4.69 -11.14
C GLN A 38 6.43 5.68 -11.62
N GLU A 39 6.68 6.96 -11.42
CA GLU A 39 5.71 8.00 -11.75
C GLU A 39 4.39 7.77 -11.04
N ARG A 40 4.49 7.36 -9.78
CA ARG A 40 3.32 7.11 -8.96
C ARG A 40 3.37 7.98 -7.71
N SER A 41 2.23 8.18 -7.11
CA SER A 41 2.19 8.94 -5.87
C SER A 41 2.79 8.12 -4.75
N ARG A 42 3.22 8.82 -3.70
CA ARG A 42 3.76 8.15 -2.54
C ARG A 42 2.70 7.22 -1.93
N ALA A 43 1.47 7.68 -1.86
CA ALA A 43 0.39 6.87 -1.29
C ALA A 43 0.17 5.61 -2.10
N TRP A 44 0.21 5.73 -3.42
CA TRP A 44 0.05 4.57 -4.28
C TRP A 44 1.16 3.55 -4.03
N PHE A 45 2.38 4.06 -3.95
CA PHE A 45 3.53 3.18 -3.80
C PHE A 45 3.53 2.52 -2.43
N LEU A 46 3.13 3.24 -1.40
CA LEU A 46 3.02 2.67 -0.06
C LEU A 46 2.00 1.53 -0.04
N ARG A 47 0.86 1.76 -0.66
CA ARG A 47 -0.15 0.73 -0.72
C ARG A 47 0.37 -0.49 -1.49
N PHE A 48 1.05 -0.23 -2.58
CA PHE A 48 1.65 -1.28 -3.38
C PHE A 48 2.60 -2.14 -2.54
N LEU A 49 3.48 -1.49 -1.79
CA LEU A 49 4.44 -2.21 -0.97
C LEU A 49 3.77 -3.00 0.14
N ILE A 50 2.77 -2.41 0.77
CA ILE A 50 2.08 -3.09 1.85
C ILE A 50 1.36 -4.33 1.35
N LEU A 51 0.66 -4.19 0.24
CA LEU A 51 -0.08 -5.32 -0.30
C LEU A 51 0.86 -6.40 -0.80
N ARG A 52 1.97 -5.99 -1.38
CA ARG A 52 2.97 -6.94 -1.82
C ARG A 52 3.57 -7.69 -0.64
N GLY A 53 3.87 -6.95 0.44
CA GLY A 53 4.39 -7.57 1.64
C GLY A 53 3.41 -8.51 2.28
N LEU A 54 2.15 -8.12 2.27
CA LEU A 54 1.10 -8.97 2.83
C LEU A 54 0.99 -10.28 2.05
N ALA A 55 1.01 -10.18 0.73
CA ALA A 55 0.93 -11.37 -0.09
C ALA A 55 2.12 -12.29 0.15
N ASP A 56 3.30 -11.70 0.28
CA ASP A 56 4.49 -12.47 0.55
C ASP A 56 4.42 -13.16 1.90
N TYR A 57 3.94 -12.45 2.88
CA TYR A 57 3.81 -12.98 4.23
C TYR A 57 2.85 -14.17 4.25
N LYS A 58 1.72 -14.02 3.57
CA LYS A 58 0.73 -15.09 3.53
C LYS A 58 1.27 -16.30 2.80
N ARG A 59 2.04 -16.06 1.75
CA ARG A 59 2.62 -17.15 0.99
C ARG A 59 3.61 -17.93 1.86
N LYS A 60 4.40 -17.22 2.63
CA LYS A 60 5.36 -17.87 3.51
C LYS A 60 4.68 -18.65 4.61
N LEU A 61 3.59 -18.14 5.12
CA LEU A 61 2.83 -18.88 6.12
C LEU A 61 2.28 -20.17 5.53
N ALA A 62 1.74 -20.09 4.33
CA ALA A 62 1.16 -21.27 3.70
C ALA A 62 2.21 -22.31 3.36
N ALA A 63 3.40 -21.86 3.00
CA ALA A 63 4.48 -22.77 2.62
C ALA A 63 5.21 -23.33 3.82
N LYS A 64 5.00 -22.72 4.97
CA LYS A 64 5.71 -23.16 6.15
C LYS A 64 5.28 -24.54 6.56
N PRO A 65 6.23 -25.43 6.80
CA PRO A 65 5.82 -26.76 7.25
C PRO A 65 5.14 -26.67 8.59
N THR A 66 4.13 -27.43 8.72
CA THR A 66 3.48 -27.50 10.00
C THR A 66 4.16 -28.50 10.85
N HIS A 67 4.21 -28.24 12.08
CA HIS A 67 4.83 -29.20 12.95
C HIS A 67 4.02 -29.49 14.12
#